data_7b283baff6d1d60514c9284b6bd0370e
#
_entry.id   7b283baff6d1d60514c9284b6bd0370e
#
_cell.length_a   1.000
_cell.length_b   1.000
_cell.length_c   1.000
_cell.angle_alpha   90.00
_cell.angle_beta   90.00
_cell.angle_gamma   90.00
#
_symmetry.space_group_name_H-M   'P 1'
#
loop_
_entity.id
_entity.type
_entity.pdbx_description
1 polymer ?
#
loop_
_entity_poly.entity_id
_entity_poly.type
_entity_poly.pdbx_seq_one_letter_code
_entity_poly.pdbx_strand_id
1 'polypeptide(L)'
;LDVSRHFFSKEEIVKLLDVMASYKLNTLHIHLTDAGGWRIEIDKYPKLISETAFRTESDWRKWWDGRDRKYLPEGTPGAYGGYYTKEDIREIVEYALAKHINIIPEIEFPGHSEEVLMAYPELSCSGKPYRNGDFCIGNEQSFVFMEDVLSEVIDLFPSEYIHIGGDEAGKSAWKKCPKCQALMKEKRMKSVDELQSYMIHRAEEFLISKGRKLIGWDEILEGGLAPE
;
A
#
# COMPACT_ATOMS: atom_id res chain seq x y z
N LEU A 1 10.64 7.32 -4.21
CA LEU A 1 10.64 8.01 -2.92
C LEU A 1 9.76 7.26 -1.92
N ASP A 2 10.32 6.81 -0.81
CA ASP A 2 9.58 6.17 0.27
C ASP A 2 9.12 7.24 1.28
N VAL A 3 7.83 7.54 1.28
CA VAL A 3 7.22 8.49 2.22
C VAL A 3 6.55 7.77 3.40
N SER A 4 6.48 6.45 3.37
CA SER A 4 5.91 5.65 4.46
C SER A 4 6.89 5.52 5.63
N ARG A 5 8.12 4.99 5.37
CA ARG A 5 9.10 4.83 6.44
C ARG A 5 9.63 6.17 6.95
N HIS A 6 9.69 7.19 6.07
CA HIS A 6 9.98 8.56 6.43
C HIS A 6 9.03 9.52 5.73
N PHE A 7 8.22 10.25 6.51
CA PHE A 7 7.25 11.19 5.94
C PHE A 7 7.96 12.47 5.47
N PHE A 8 7.68 12.87 4.24
CA PHE A 8 8.11 14.15 3.64
C PHE A 8 6.89 15.03 3.43
N SER A 9 7.01 16.30 3.74
CA SER A 9 5.93 17.26 3.49
C SER A 9 5.69 17.49 2.00
N LYS A 10 4.53 18.04 1.65
CA LYS A 10 4.21 18.43 0.27
C LYS A 10 5.27 19.37 -0.32
N GLU A 11 5.76 20.32 0.48
CA GLU A 11 6.78 21.28 0.07
C GLU A 11 8.12 20.61 -0.25
N GLU A 12 8.45 19.55 0.47
CA GLU A 12 9.67 18.74 0.20
C GLU A 12 9.54 17.96 -1.08
N ILE A 13 8.36 17.38 -1.36
CA ILE A 13 8.09 16.70 -2.63
C ILE A 13 8.16 17.70 -3.80
N VAL A 14 7.57 18.88 -3.68
CA VAL A 14 7.64 19.93 -4.71
C VAL A 14 9.10 20.31 -5.01
N LYS A 15 9.94 20.47 -3.98
CA LYS A 15 11.38 20.70 -4.17
C LYS A 15 12.08 19.54 -4.88
N LEU A 16 11.72 18.30 -4.54
CA LEU A 16 12.25 17.12 -5.22
C LEU A 16 11.87 17.13 -6.72
N LEU A 17 10.63 17.47 -7.04
CA LEU A 17 10.17 17.58 -8.43
C LEU A 17 10.95 18.65 -9.22
N ASP A 18 11.31 19.78 -8.60
CA ASP A 18 12.17 20.79 -9.23
C ASP A 18 13.58 20.26 -9.53
N VAL A 19 14.16 19.51 -8.57
CA VAL A 19 15.45 18.85 -8.78
C VAL A 19 15.35 17.81 -9.89
N MET A 20 14.33 16.97 -9.88
CA MET A 20 14.09 15.94 -10.90
C MET A 20 13.98 16.58 -12.30
N ALA A 21 13.21 17.65 -12.43
CA ALA A 21 13.06 18.39 -13.69
C ALA A 21 14.41 18.94 -14.19
N SER A 22 15.24 19.48 -13.29
CA SER A 22 16.58 20.00 -13.62
C SER A 22 17.51 18.91 -14.17
N TYR A 23 17.37 17.67 -13.68
CA TYR A 23 18.11 16.49 -14.16
C TYR A 23 17.41 15.73 -15.28
N LYS A 24 16.29 16.24 -15.79
CA LYS A 24 15.47 15.62 -16.87
C LYS A 24 14.93 14.23 -16.47
N LEU A 25 14.73 14.00 -15.19
CA LEU A 25 13.98 12.84 -14.71
C LEU A 25 12.49 13.10 -14.90
N ASN A 26 11.80 12.16 -15.50
CA ASN A 26 10.40 12.33 -15.93
C ASN A 26 9.42 11.36 -15.23
N THR A 27 9.88 10.58 -14.26
CA THR A 27 9.03 9.65 -13.53
C THR A 27 9.42 9.64 -12.06
N LEU A 28 8.45 9.89 -11.18
CA LEU A 28 8.57 9.72 -9.74
C LEU A 28 7.71 8.51 -9.31
N HIS A 29 8.36 7.48 -8.81
CA HIS A 29 7.69 6.39 -8.10
C HIS A 29 7.59 6.79 -6.62
N ILE A 30 6.38 6.86 -6.08
CA ILE A 30 6.12 7.25 -4.69
C ILE A 30 5.49 6.09 -3.91
N HIS A 31 6.20 5.63 -2.88
CA HIS A 31 5.79 4.55 -2.00
C HIS A 31 4.96 5.12 -0.85
N LEU A 32 3.63 5.04 -0.97
CA LEU A 32 2.68 5.76 -0.12
C LEU A 32 2.26 4.97 1.13
N THR A 33 2.40 3.66 1.13
CA THR A 33 1.89 2.80 2.19
C THR A 33 2.88 1.71 2.55
N ASP A 34 3.05 1.45 3.82
CA ASP A 34 3.86 0.38 4.40
C ASP A 34 3.71 0.43 5.92
N ALA A 35 4.22 -0.55 6.63
CA ALA A 35 4.22 -0.60 8.10
C ALA A 35 4.75 0.68 8.79
N GLY A 36 5.48 1.55 8.08
CA GLY A 36 5.93 2.86 8.57
C GLY A 36 4.81 3.87 8.80
N GLY A 37 3.69 3.69 8.11
CA GLY A 37 2.46 4.46 8.20
C GLY A 37 1.77 4.66 6.86
N TRP A 38 0.47 4.76 6.90
CA TRP A 38 -0.37 5.06 5.74
C TRP A 38 -0.33 6.55 5.40
N ARG A 39 -0.10 6.94 4.12
CA ARG A 39 0.21 8.33 3.76
C ARG A 39 -0.77 9.02 2.81
N ILE A 40 -1.89 8.40 2.46
CA ILE A 40 -2.86 8.96 1.52
C ILE A 40 -4.29 8.88 2.08
N GLU A 41 -5.03 9.98 1.98
CA GLU A 41 -6.43 10.03 2.37
C GLU A 41 -7.30 9.15 1.47
N ILE A 42 -8.11 8.27 2.09
CA ILE A 42 -9.10 7.40 1.43
C ILE A 42 -10.43 7.60 2.15
N ASP A 43 -11.43 8.12 1.45
CA ASP A 43 -12.72 8.49 2.06
C ASP A 43 -13.45 7.30 2.68
N LYS A 44 -13.40 6.14 2.00
CA LYS A 44 -14.05 4.93 2.50
C LYS A 44 -13.40 4.35 3.75
N TYR A 45 -12.12 4.67 3.99
CA TYR A 45 -11.33 4.07 5.06
C TYR A 45 -10.64 5.13 5.92
N PRO A 46 -11.37 6.00 6.62
CA PRO A 46 -10.80 7.15 7.34
C PRO A 46 -9.85 6.78 8.48
N LYS A 47 -9.95 5.56 9.03
CA LYS A 47 -9.03 5.10 10.07
C LYS A 47 -7.59 4.96 9.58
N LEU A 48 -7.37 4.80 8.26
CA LEU A 48 -6.03 4.71 7.70
C LEU A 48 -5.19 5.94 8.03
N ILE A 49 -5.76 7.13 7.91
CA ILE A 49 -5.05 8.37 8.26
C ILE A 49 -5.18 8.74 9.74
N SER A 50 -6.37 8.55 10.35
CA SER A 50 -6.61 8.97 11.73
C SER A 50 -5.92 8.08 12.78
N GLU A 51 -5.65 6.81 12.48
CA GLU A 51 -5.10 5.84 13.43
C GLU A 51 -3.71 5.34 13.05
N THR A 52 -3.29 5.38 11.76
CA THR A 52 -2.05 4.73 11.30
C THR A 52 -1.10 5.60 10.50
N ALA A 53 -1.42 6.88 10.30
CA ALA A 53 -0.49 7.82 9.67
C ALA A 53 0.59 8.35 10.63
N PHE A 54 0.47 8.10 11.92
CA PHE A 54 1.39 8.58 12.94
C PHE A 54 1.90 7.44 13.82
N ARG A 55 3.12 7.56 14.35
CA ARG A 55 3.77 6.56 15.18
C ARG A 55 4.60 7.18 16.31
N THR A 56 5.06 6.35 17.26
CA THR A 56 5.75 6.79 18.48
C THR A 56 7.20 7.26 18.25
N GLU A 57 7.87 6.84 17.18
CA GLU A 57 9.30 7.10 16.96
C GLU A 57 9.54 7.53 15.50
N SER A 58 10.34 8.58 15.32
CA SER A 58 10.68 9.10 14.00
C SER A 58 11.71 8.23 13.26
N ASP A 59 12.68 7.68 14.00
CA ASP A 59 13.65 6.75 13.44
C ASP A 59 12.99 5.42 13.12
N TRP A 60 12.95 5.07 11.84
CA TRP A 60 12.30 3.85 11.36
C TRP A 60 12.84 2.59 12.02
N ARG A 61 14.17 2.44 12.11
CA ARG A 61 14.77 1.23 12.68
C ARG A 61 14.49 1.10 14.17
N LYS A 62 14.60 2.20 14.92
CA LYS A 62 14.26 2.20 16.35
C LYS A 62 12.81 1.85 16.58
N TRP A 63 11.89 2.36 15.73
CA TRP A 63 10.49 2.04 15.83
C TRP A 63 10.23 0.57 15.47
N TRP A 64 10.81 0.08 14.36
CA TRP A 64 10.61 -1.29 13.87
C TRP A 64 11.15 -2.32 14.86
N ASP A 65 12.35 -2.14 15.38
CA ASP A 65 13.00 -3.04 16.35
C ASP A 65 12.54 -2.79 17.79
N GLY A 66 11.75 -1.75 18.03
CA GLY A 66 11.30 -1.33 19.35
C GLY A 66 10.26 -2.26 19.96
N ARG A 67 10.27 -2.39 21.29
CA ARG A 67 9.28 -3.16 22.05
C ARG A 67 7.90 -2.47 22.11
N ASP A 68 7.88 -1.15 21.99
CA ASP A 68 6.69 -0.29 22.09
C ASP A 68 6.23 0.23 20.73
N ARG A 69 6.41 -0.58 19.68
CA ARG A 69 5.95 -0.27 18.33
C ARG A 69 4.45 -0.07 18.30
N LYS A 70 4.02 1.21 18.12
CA LYS A 70 2.61 1.59 18.07
C LYS A 70 2.37 2.71 17.09
N TYR A 71 1.22 2.64 16.43
CA TYR A 71 0.62 3.79 15.78
C TYR A 71 -0.10 4.65 16.81
N LEU A 72 -0.21 5.94 16.51
CA LEU A 72 -0.83 6.93 17.37
C LEU A 72 -1.91 7.68 16.58
N PRO A 73 -3.02 8.05 17.22
CA PRO A 73 -3.99 8.95 16.61
C PRO A 73 -3.37 10.28 16.21
N GLU A 74 -3.93 10.89 15.16
CA GLU A 74 -3.58 12.26 14.78
C GLU A 74 -3.72 13.24 15.96
N GLY A 75 -2.77 14.19 16.04
CA GLY A 75 -2.74 15.19 17.12
C GLY A 75 -2.18 14.69 18.45
N THR A 76 -1.76 13.42 18.56
CA THR A 76 -1.11 12.91 19.78
C THR A 76 0.22 13.64 20.00
N PRO A 77 0.48 14.24 21.19
CA PRO A 77 1.73 14.91 21.47
C PRO A 77 2.95 13.99 21.29
N GLY A 78 3.94 14.44 20.51
CA GLY A 78 5.16 13.69 20.22
C GLY A 78 5.02 12.61 19.14
N ALA A 79 3.86 12.45 18.53
CA ALA A 79 3.68 11.57 17.39
C ALA A 79 4.46 12.06 16.17
N TYR A 80 5.11 11.13 15.46
CA TYR A 80 5.81 11.37 14.21
C TYR A 80 5.02 10.78 13.05
N GLY A 81 4.85 11.53 11.99
CA GLY A 81 4.20 11.09 10.76
C GLY A 81 3.45 12.22 10.08
N GLY A 82 2.52 11.85 9.25
CA GLY A 82 1.68 12.73 8.46
C GLY A 82 1.05 11.95 7.31
N TYR A 83 0.21 12.60 6.56
CA TYR A 83 -0.40 12.06 5.35
C TYR A 83 -0.68 13.20 4.36
N TYR A 84 -0.98 12.85 3.14
CA TYR A 84 -1.43 13.77 2.11
C TYR A 84 -2.94 13.68 2.00
N THR A 85 -3.61 14.83 2.09
CA THR A 85 -5.02 14.94 1.72
C THR A 85 -5.17 14.72 0.21
N LYS A 86 -6.37 14.42 -0.24
CA LYS A 86 -6.66 14.34 -1.68
C LYS A 86 -6.30 15.62 -2.41
N GLU A 87 -6.47 16.78 -1.76
CA GLU A 87 -6.09 18.07 -2.32
C GLU A 87 -4.57 18.20 -2.43
N ASP A 88 -3.81 17.80 -1.41
CA ASP A 88 -2.34 17.78 -1.47
C ASP A 88 -1.84 16.91 -2.64
N ILE A 89 -2.45 15.74 -2.84
CA ILE A 89 -2.09 14.85 -3.96
C ILE A 89 -2.41 15.51 -5.30
N ARG A 90 -3.58 16.15 -5.45
CA ARG A 90 -3.92 16.87 -6.69
C ARG A 90 -2.91 17.97 -7.00
N GLU A 91 -2.56 18.79 -6.01
CA GLU A 91 -1.56 19.84 -6.16
C GLU A 91 -0.17 19.27 -6.55
N ILE A 92 0.28 18.19 -5.90
CA ILE A 92 1.55 17.51 -6.22
C ILE A 92 1.52 16.98 -7.66
N VAL A 93 0.44 16.31 -8.05
CA VAL A 93 0.28 15.72 -9.40
C VAL A 93 0.23 16.81 -10.46
N GLU A 94 -0.54 17.88 -10.25
CA GLU A 94 -0.61 19.02 -11.18
C GLU A 94 0.77 19.69 -11.35
N TYR A 95 1.48 19.90 -10.24
CA TYR A 95 2.83 20.46 -10.28
C TYR A 95 3.82 19.56 -11.04
N ALA A 96 3.76 18.24 -10.81
CA ALA A 96 4.58 17.28 -11.52
C ALA A 96 4.29 17.26 -13.03
N LEU A 97 3.01 17.29 -13.43
CA LEU A 97 2.60 17.34 -14.83
C LEU A 97 3.11 18.61 -15.53
N ALA A 98 3.07 19.76 -14.86
CA ALA A 98 3.63 21.01 -15.39
C ALA A 98 5.15 20.93 -15.61
N LYS A 99 5.83 20.00 -14.95
CA LYS A 99 7.26 19.70 -15.12
C LYS A 99 7.52 18.48 -16.03
N HIS A 100 6.49 17.94 -16.68
CA HIS A 100 6.56 16.73 -17.48
C HIS A 100 7.04 15.49 -16.69
N ILE A 101 6.68 15.41 -15.42
CA ILE A 101 6.98 14.27 -14.54
C ILE A 101 5.69 13.50 -14.31
N ASN A 102 5.69 12.21 -14.62
CA ASN A 102 4.64 11.27 -14.25
C ASN A 102 4.88 10.76 -12.82
N ILE A 103 3.83 10.67 -12.00
CA ILE A 103 3.92 10.06 -10.67
C ILE A 103 3.24 8.71 -10.71
N ILE A 104 4.01 7.66 -10.39
CA ILE A 104 3.51 6.29 -10.21
C ILE A 104 3.28 6.06 -8.72
N PRO A 105 2.02 5.94 -8.26
CA PRO A 105 1.74 5.62 -6.85
C PRO A 105 1.97 4.16 -6.57
N GLU A 106 2.50 3.85 -5.39
CA GLU A 106 2.60 2.50 -4.85
C GLU A 106 1.73 2.34 -3.62
N ILE A 107 0.86 1.33 -3.65
CA ILE A 107 0.00 0.89 -2.55
C ILE A 107 0.25 -0.59 -2.32
N GLU A 108 0.69 -0.95 -1.14
CA GLU A 108 1.16 -2.29 -0.82
C GLU A 108 0.04 -3.33 -0.67
N PHE A 109 0.17 -4.42 -1.44
CA PHE A 109 -0.63 -5.65 -1.35
C PHE A 109 0.21 -6.86 -1.77
N PRO A 110 0.10 -8.05 -1.14
CA PRO A 110 -0.65 -8.32 0.11
C PRO A 110 0.16 -8.13 1.37
N GLY A 111 1.48 -7.93 1.27
CA GLY A 111 2.42 -7.70 2.36
C GLY A 111 2.50 -6.24 2.78
N HIS A 112 3.46 -5.91 3.63
CA HIS A 112 3.77 -4.55 4.09
C HIS A 112 2.56 -3.74 4.58
N SER A 113 1.51 -4.41 5.08
CA SER A 113 0.18 -3.85 5.36
C SER A 113 -0.17 -3.83 6.85
N GLU A 114 0.81 -3.80 7.75
CA GLU A 114 0.55 -3.82 9.21
C GLU A 114 -0.28 -2.63 9.67
N GLU A 115 -0.10 -1.46 9.06
CA GLU A 115 -0.85 -0.24 9.35
C GLU A 115 -2.32 -0.41 8.98
N VAL A 116 -2.63 -1.01 7.83
CA VAL A 116 -4.01 -1.34 7.45
C VAL A 116 -4.62 -2.33 8.42
N LEU A 117 -3.88 -3.40 8.71
CA LEU A 117 -4.36 -4.49 9.57
C LEU A 117 -4.40 -4.12 11.07
N MET A 118 -3.81 -3.00 11.45
CA MET A 118 -4.04 -2.38 12.74
C MET A 118 -5.39 -1.65 12.77
N ALA A 119 -5.70 -0.84 11.76
CA ALA A 119 -6.93 -0.07 11.67
C ALA A 119 -8.16 -0.95 11.33
N TYR A 120 -7.95 -1.98 10.50
CA TYR A 120 -8.99 -2.91 10.01
C TYR A 120 -8.53 -4.37 10.19
N PRO A 121 -8.45 -4.86 11.44
CA PRO A 121 -7.87 -6.16 11.75
C PRO A 121 -8.66 -7.34 11.16
N GLU A 122 -9.95 -7.16 10.84
CA GLU A 122 -10.81 -8.14 10.18
C GLU A 122 -10.32 -8.55 8.78
N LEU A 123 -9.46 -7.73 8.15
CA LEU A 123 -8.82 -8.03 6.86
C LEU A 123 -7.64 -9.00 7.00
N SER A 124 -7.18 -9.27 8.23
CA SER A 124 -6.09 -10.21 8.52
C SER A 124 -6.59 -11.63 8.79
N CYS A 125 -5.68 -12.61 8.68
CA CYS A 125 -5.98 -14.00 9.05
C CYS A 125 -6.32 -14.20 10.53
N SER A 126 -5.78 -13.36 11.41
CA SER A 126 -6.00 -13.46 12.86
C SER A 126 -7.22 -12.69 13.35
N GLY A 127 -7.69 -11.70 12.59
CA GLY A 127 -8.71 -10.75 13.02
C GLY A 127 -8.26 -9.86 14.20
N LYS A 128 -6.95 -9.73 14.43
CA LYS A 128 -6.39 -8.99 15.57
C LYS A 128 -5.29 -8.03 15.12
N PRO A 129 -5.25 -6.79 15.66
CA PRO A 129 -4.19 -5.83 15.34
C PRO A 129 -2.81 -6.34 15.75
N TYR A 130 -1.76 -5.89 15.07
CA TYR A 130 -0.35 -6.21 15.34
C TYR A 130 0.01 -7.71 15.30
N ARG A 131 -0.77 -8.55 14.61
CA ARG A 131 -0.54 -9.99 14.53
C ARG A 131 -0.12 -10.49 13.16
N ASN A 132 -0.47 -9.76 12.13
CA ASN A 132 -0.16 -10.08 10.75
C ASN A 132 0.28 -8.81 10.03
N GLY A 133 1.19 -8.95 9.08
CA GLY A 133 1.57 -7.91 8.12
C GLY A 133 0.96 -8.13 6.75
N ASP A 134 0.26 -9.28 6.56
CA ASP A 134 -0.29 -9.66 5.26
C ASP A 134 -1.81 -9.77 5.33
N PHE A 135 -2.49 -9.35 4.26
CA PHE A 135 -3.93 -9.54 4.10
C PHE A 135 -4.34 -11.01 4.12
N CYS A 136 -5.56 -11.29 4.56
CA CYS A 136 -6.15 -12.62 4.47
C CYS A 136 -6.72 -12.83 3.06
N ILE A 137 -6.03 -13.59 2.22
CA ILE A 137 -6.44 -13.84 0.83
C ILE A 137 -7.74 -14.69 0.76
N GLY A 138 -8.01 -15.50 1.76
CA GLY A 138 -9.28 -16.22 1.88
C GLY A 138 -10.47 -15.38 2.34
N ASN A 139 -10.29 -14.06 2.50
CA ASN A 139 -11.34 -13.14 2.92
C ASN A 139 -11.70 -12.19 1.78
N GLU A 140 -12.89 -12.31 1.22
CA GLU A 140 -13.34 -11.46 0.10
C GLU A 140 -13.33 -9.95 0.45
N GLN A 141 -13.48 -9.59 1.73
CA GLN A 141 -13.37 -8.20 2.17
C GLN A 141 -11.97 -7.60 1.92
N SER A 142 -10.92 -8.42 1.85
CA SER A 142 -9.58 -7.97 1.47
C SER A 142 -9.53 -7.45 0.02
N PHE A 143 -10.28 -8.10 -0.88
CA PHE A 143 -10.40 -7.67 -2.28
C PHE A 143 -11.28 -6.44 -2.42
N VAL A 144 -12.40 -6.38 -1.69
CA VAL A 144 -13.25 -5.17 -1.66
C VAL A 144 -12.45 -3.97 -1.19
N PHE A 145 -11.66 -4.13 -0.11
CA PHE A 145 -10.78 -3.07 0.38
C PHE A 145 -9.77 -2.63 -0.69
N MET A 146 -9.10 -3.59 -1.33
CA MET A 146 -8.11 -3.31 -2.38
C MET A 146 -8.75 -2.54 -3.56
N GLU A 147 -9.88 -3.01 -4.07
CA GLU A 147 -10.58 -2.40 -5.19
C GLU A 147 -11.09 -0.98 -4.85
N ASP A 148 -11.58 -0.78 -3.64
CA ASP A 148 -12.01 0.52 -3.14
C ASP A 148 -10.85 1.52 -3.04
N VAL A 149 -9.74 1.11 -2.42
CA VAL A 149 -8.53 1.95 -2.31
C VAL A 149 -7.96 2.27 -3.69
N LEU A 150 -7.78 1.26 -4.54
CA LEU A 150 -7.26 1.47 -5.90
C LEU A 150 -8.17 2.37 -6.74
N SER A 151 -9.51 2.32 -6.54
CA SER A 151 -10.43 3.24 -7.22
C SER A 151 -10.14 4.69 -6.87
N GLU A 152 -9.99 5.02 -5.57
CA GLU A 152 -9.71 6.40 -5.14
C GLU A 152 -8.31 6.85 -5.56
N VAL A 153 -7.32 5.96 -5.57
CA VAL A 153 -5.95 6.25 -6.06
C VAL A 153 -5.96 6.55 -7.56
N ILE A 154 -6.67 5.76 -8.37
CA ILE A 154 -6.79 5.97 -9.82
C ILE A 154 -7.40 7.33 -10.15
N ASP A 155 -8.36 7.81 -9.35
CA ASP A 155 -8.98 9.10 -9.53
C ASP A 155 -8.03 10.28 -9.23
N LEU A 156 -7.01 10.06 -8.41
CA LEU A 156 -6.02 11.07 -8.03
C LEU A 156 -4.79 11.07 -8.94
N PHE A 157 -4.37 9.91 -9.47
CA PHE A 157 -3.15 9.77 -10.25
C PHE A 157 -3.47 9.42 -11.71
N PRO A 158 -3.10 10.30 -12.69
CA PRO A 158 -3.34 10.03 -14.11
C PRO A 158 -2.37 9.01 -14.73
N SER A 159 -1.45 8.47 -13.93
CA SER A 159 -0.46 7.48 -14.38
C SER A 159 -1.12 6.27 -15.05
N GLU A 160 -0.56 5.82 -16.16
CA GLU A 160 -0.94 4.57 -16.80
C GLU A 160 -0.68 3.36 -15.89
N TYR A 161 0.34 3.46 -15.02
CA TYR A 161 0.78 2.41 -14.14
C TYR A 161 0.41 2.69 -12.70
N ILE A 162 -0.07 1.65 -12.01
CA ILE A 162 -0.27 1.62 -10.57
C ILE A 162 0.62 0.50 -10.01
N HIS A 163 1.44 0.83 -9.04
CA HIS A 163 2.31 -0.13 -8.38
C HIS A 163 1.62 -0.67 -7.13
N ILE A 164 1.60 -1.99 -6.98
CA ILE A 164 0.92 -2.66 -5.86
C ILE A 164 1.88 -3.31 -4.87
N GLY A 165 3.18 -3.02 -4.94
CA GLY A 165 4.20 -3.69 -4.13
C GLY A 165 4.34 -5.16 -4.53
N GLY A 166 3.85 -6.05 -3.70
CA GLY A 166 3.77 -7.48 -3.95
C GLY A 166 4.95 -8.28 -3.40
N ASP A 167 5.89 -7.60 -2.72
CA ASP A 167 7.08 -8.19 -2.14
C ASP A 167 6.88 -8.69 -0.70
N GLU A 168 7.81 -9.53 -0.29
CA GLU A 168 8.04 -9.99 1.09
C GLU A 168 6.79 -10.50 1.84
N ALA A 169 5.73 -10.95 1.15
CA ALA A 169 4.55 -11.50 1.81
C ALA A 169 4.90 -12.70 2.69
N GLY A 170 4.59 -12.62 3.99
CA GLY A 170 5.03 -13.58 5.00
C GLY A 170 4.42 -14.98 4.87
N LYS A 171 3.27 -15.13 4.22
CA LYS A 171 2.57 -16.39 3.86
C LYS A 171 2.35 -17.41 4.99
N SER A 172 3.02 -17.24 6.14
CA SER A 172 2.96 -18.20 7.27
C SER A 172 1.55 -18.28 7.90
N ALA A 173 0.84 -17.16 7.92
CA ALA A 173 -0.53 -17.10 8.40
C ALA A 173 -1.50 -17.83 7.45
N TRP A 174 -1.30 -17.72 6.14
CA TRP A 174 -2.15 -18.37 5.13
C TRP A 174 -2.12 -19.88 5.23
N LYS A 175 -0.96 -20.49 5.59
CA LYS A 175 -0.81 -21.94 5.80
C LYS A 175 -1.73 -22.49 6.88
N LYS A 176 -2.12 -21.66 7.85
CA LYS A 176 -2.92 -22.04 9.01
C LYS A 176 -4.33 -21.44 9.01
N CYS A 177 -4.60 -20.47 8.15
CA CYS A 177 -5.89 -19.77 8.10
C CYS A 177 -6.96 -20.65 7.43
N PRO A 178 -8.07 -20.96 8.13
CA PRO A 178 -9.13 -21.78 7.55
C PRO A 178 -9.74 -21.19 6.27
N LYS A 179 -9.87 -19.85 6.19
CA LYS A 179 -10.39 -19.17 5.00
C LYS A 179 -9.44 -19.32 3.81
N CYS A 180 -8.13 -19.08 4.01
CA CYS A 180 -7.12 -19.27 2.96
C CYS A 180 -7.06 -20.72 2.48
N GLN A 181 -7.10 -21.69 3.41
CA GLN A 181 -7.09 -23.12 3.06
C GLN A 181 -8.37 -23.55 2.33
N ALA A 182 -9.53 -22.97 2.67
CA ALA A 182 -10.78 -23.21 1.95
C ALA A 182 -10.70 -22.69 0.50
N LEU A 183 -10.18 -21.47 0.30
CA LEU A 183 -9.97 -20.90 -1.03
C LEU A 183 -8.99 -21.75 -1.86
N MET A 184 -7.86 -22.16 -1.26
CA MET A 184 -6.90 -23.04 -1.94
C MET A 184 -7.55 -24.33 -2.42
N LYS A 185 -8.38 -24.95 -1.58
CA LYS A 185 -9.12 -26.18 -1.94
C LYS A 185 -10.11 -25.92 -3.07
N GLU A 186 -10.87 -24.84 -2.99
CA GLU A 186 -11.86 -24.44 -4.02
C GLU A 186 -11.20 -24.24 -5.37
N LYS A 187 -10.11 -23.47 -5.39
CA LYS A 187 -9.35 -23.12 -6.61
C LYS A 187 -8.34 -24.20 -7.02
N ARG A 188 -8.23 -25.30 -6.26
CA ARG A 188 -7.27 -26.40 -6.49
C ARG A 188 -5.81 -25.95 -6.51
N MET A 189 -5.49 -24.94 -5.72
CA MET A 189 -4.12 -24.43 -5.56
C MET A 189 -3.24 -25.44 -4.82
N LYS A 190 -1.97 -25.53 -5.21
CA LYS A 190 -1.01 -26.51 -4.67
C LYS A 190 -0.09 -25.91 -3.62
N SER A 191 0.12 -24.60 -3.66
CA SER A 191 0.99 -23.88 -2.71
C SER A 191 0.34 -22.56 -2.26
N VAL A 192 0.83 -22.00 -1.16
CA VAL A 192 0.41 -20.67 -0.69
C VAL A 192 0.90 -19.54 -1.60
N ASP A 193 1.89 -19.79 -2.45
CA ASP A 193 2.36 -18.82 -3.42
C ASP A 193 1.30 -18.54 -4.48
N GLU A 194 0.47 -19.54 -4.80
CA GLU A 194 -0.69 -19.38 -5.68
C GLU A 194 -1.79 -18.49 -5.07
N LEU A 195 -1.85 -18.33 -3.74
CA LEU A 195 -2.72 -17.34 -3.11
C LEU A 195 -2.23 -15.92 -3.40
N GLN A 196 -0.92 -15.67 -3.34
CA GLN A 196 -0.35 -14.39 -3.73
C GLN A 196 -0.66 -14.09 -5.19
N SER A 197 -0.33 -15.02 -6.08
CA SER A 197 -0.64 -14.93 -7.52
C SER A 197 -2.13 -14.65 -7.74
N TYR A 198 -3.04 -15.30 -7.01
CA TYR A 198 -4.48 -15.06 -7.12
C TYR A 198 -4.86 -13.61 -6.76
N MET A 199 -4.25 -13.01 -5.73
CA MET A 199 -4.50 -11.62 -5.40
C MET A 199 -3.95 -10.67 -6.47
N ILE A 200 -2.74 -10.94 -6.96
CA ILE A 200 -2.12 -10.15 -8.04
C ILE A 200 -3.01 -10.17 -9.30
N HIS A 201 -3.51 -11.34 -9.71
CA HIS A 201 -4.43 -11.45 -10.85
C HIS A 201 -5.72 -10.65 -10.64
N ARG A 202 -6.33 -10.73 -9.46
CA ARG A 202 -7.53 -9.95 -9.14
C ARG A 202 -7.25 -8.44 -9.19
N ALA A 203 -6.08 -7.99 -8.69
CA ALA A 203 -5.67 -6.59 -8.78
C ALA A 203 -5.46 -6.17 -10.24
N GLU A 204 -4.81 -6.99 -11.03
CA GLU A 204 -4.57 -6.74 -12.45
C GLU A 204 -5.88 -6.65 -13.25
N GLU A 205 -6.77 -7.65 -13.11
CA GLU A 205 -8.10 -7.64 -13.76
C GLU A 205 -8.87 -6.35 -13.42
N PHE A 206 -8.82 -5.94 -12.14
CA PHE A 206 -9.46 -4.71 -11.70
C PHE A 206 -8.81 -3.48 -12.37
N LEU A 207 -7.49 -3.36 -12.36
CA LEU A 207 -6.77 -2.22 -12.96
C LEU A 207 -6.99 -2.14 -14.48
N ILE A 208 -6.96 -3.27 -15.18
CA ILE A 208 -7.27 -3.36 -16.63
C ILE A 208 -8.69 -2.86 -16.88
N SER A 209 -9.67 -3.25 -16.07
CA SER A 209 -11.06 -2.78 -16.17
C SER A 209 -11.21 -1.27 -16.04
N LYS A 210 -10.24 -0.62 -15.39
CA LYS A 210 -10.13 0.84 -15.21
C LYS A 210 -9.20 1.51 -16.24
N GLY A 211 -8.68 0.76 -17.21
CA GLY A 211 -7.74 1.28 -18.23
C GLY A 211 -6.36 1.59 -17.67
N ARG A 212 -5.94 0.88 -16.62
CA ARG A 212 -4.62 1.01 -15.98
C ARG A 212 -3.83 -0.28 -16.14
N LYS A 213 -2.52 -0.20 -15.93
CA LYS A 213 -1.59 -1.33 -15.91
C LYS A 213 -1.01 -1.54 -14.52
N LEU A 214 -0.89 -2.79 -14.13
CA LEU A 214 -0.25 -3.19 -12.88
C LEU A 214 1.26 -3.26 -13.06
N ILE A 215 2.01 -2.77 -12.07
CA ILE A 215 3.41 -3.12 -11.85
C ILE A 215 3.59 -3.51 -10.38
N GLY A 216 4.65 -4.25 -10.08
CA GLY A 216 5.03 -4.66 -8.72
C GLY A 216 6.48 -5.12 -8.70
N TRP A 217 6.95 -5.48 -7.51
CA TRP A 217 8.26 -6.09 -7.36
C TRP A 217 8.28 -7.49 -7.96
N ASP A 218 9.45 -8.07 -8.18
CA ASP A 218 9.60 -9.35 -8.88
C ASP A 218 8.93 -10.54 -8.18
N GLU A 219 8.68 -10.46 -6.88
CA GLU A 219 7.91 -11.47 -6.13
C GLU A 219 6.45 -11.63 -6.58
N ILE A 220 5.88 -10.68 -7.34
CA ILE A 220 4.56 -10.87 -7.93
C ILE A 220 4.49 -12.04 -8.92
N LEU A 221 5.65 -12.50 -9.40
CA LEU A 221 5.77 -13.65 -10.30
C LEU A 221 5.73 -14.99 -9.57
N GLU A 222 5.80 -14.99 -8.24
CA GLU A 222 5.70 -16.21 -7.42
C GLU A 222 4.30 -16.81 -7.52
N GLY A 223 4.23 -18.13 -7.74
CA GLY A 223 2.95 -18.85 -7.86
C GLY A 223 2.29 -18.79 -9.24
N GLY A 224 2.86 -18.09 -10.20
CA GLY A 224 2.40 -17.99 -11.59
C GLY A 224 2.35 -16.55 -12.11
N LEU A 225 2.47 -16.42 -13.43
CA LEU A 225 2.35 -15.13 -14.10
C LEU A 225 0.88 -14.72 -14.22
N ALA A 226 0.60 -13.44 -14.08
CA ALA A 226 -0.67 -12.88 -14.49
C ALA A 226 -0.83 -13.00 -16.02
N PRO A 227 -2.03 -13.20 -16.55
CA PRO A 227 -2.27 -13.15 -17.98
C PRO A 227 -1.99 -11.73 -18.49
N GLU A 228 -1.38 -11.62 -19.68
CA GLU A 228 -1.12 -10.35 -20.35
C GLU A 228 -2.41 -9.61 -20.76
#